data_2e750e1ae48804a44676095cb84b68f0
#
_entry.id   2e750e1ae48804a44676095cb84b68f0
#
_cell.length_a   1.000
_cell.length_b   1.000
_cell.length_c   1.000
_cell.angle_alpha   90.00
_cell.angle_beta   90.00
_cell.angle_gamma   90.00
#
_symmetry.space_group_name_H-M   'P 1'
#
loop_
_entity.id
_entity.type
_entity.pdbx_description
1 polymer ?
#
loop_
_entity_poly.entity_id
_entity_poly.type
_entity_poly.pdbx_seq_one_letter_code
_entity_poly.pdbx_strand_id
1 'polypeptide(L)'
;MLEGMAFQNLAAQALRTNTLDEFELAMKRDKRVCSVDKANVLEVSQLWRDTMNELSKDYPEVTLSHMYVDNAAMQLVRNPKQFDVIVTGNIFGDILSDTASMVVGSIGLLPSASTGDKTAIYEPIHGSAPDIAGMGIANP
;
A
#
# COMPACT_ATOMS: atom_id res chain seq x y z
N MET A 1 18.21 -5.67 26.40
CA MET A 1 18.85 -5.27 25.11
C MET A 1 18.74 -6.35 24.05
N LEU A 2 19.05 -7.63 24.32
CA LEU A 2 18.96 -8.72 23.35
C LEU A 2 17.52 -9.05 22.90
N GLU A 3 16.53 -8.97 23.79
CA GLU A 3 15.12 -9.22 23.46
C GLU A 3 14.54 -8.15 22.51
N GLY A 4 14.93 -6.90 22.67
CA GLY A 4 14.51 -5.82 21.77
C GLY A 4 15.06 -6.00 20.35
N MET A 5 16.30 -6.45 20.20
CA MET A 5 16.91 -6.74 18.89
C MET A 5 16.25 -7.94 18.20
N ALA A 6 15.88 -8.97 18.97
CA ALA A 6 15.17 -10.14 18.42
C ALA A 6 13.78 -9.76 17.90
N PHE A 7 13.06 -8.91 18.61
CA PHE A 7 11.75 -8.41 18.21
C PHE A 7 11.83 -7.53 16.95
N GLN A 8 12.80 -6.61 16.89
CA GLN A 8 13.00 -5.77 15.70
C GLN A 8 13.34 -6.60 14.46
N ASN A 9 14.19 -7.63 14.59
CA ASN A 9 14.53 -8.52 13.49
C ASN A 9 13.30 -9.31 13.00
N LEU A 10 12.45 -9.79 13.92
CA LEU A 10 11.24 -10.51 13.57
C LEU A 10 10.24 -9.59 12.86
N ALA A 11 10.05 -8.36 13.34
CA ALA A 11 9.19 -7.37 12.73
C ALA A 11 9.68 -6.98 11.33
N ALA A 12 10.98 -6.74 11.15
CA ALA A 12 11.57 -6.45 9.86
C ALA A 12 11.41 -7.63 8.88
N GLN A 13 11.56 -8.87 9.34
CA GLN A 13 11.37 -10.06 8.52
C GLN A 13 9.89 -10.22 8.09
N ALA A 14 8.95 -9.98 8.98
CA ALA A 14 7.52 -10.00 8.66
C ALA A 14 7.14 -8.90 7.66
N LEU A 15 7.66 -7.68 7.83
CA LEU A 15 7.48 -6.59 6.87
C LEU A 15 8.06 -6.95 5.49
N ARG A 16 9.27 -7.49 5.45
CA ARG A 16 9.91 -7.92 4.20
C ARG A 16 9.06 -8.95 3.45
N THR A 17 8.55 -9.96 4.14
CA THR A 17 7.70 -10.99 3.54
C THR A 17 6.41 -10.39 2.95
N ASN A 18 5.78 -9.46 3.68
CA ASN A 18 4.52 -8.85 3.27
C ASN A 18 4.66 -7.78 2.17
N THR A 19 5.88 -7.36 1.84
CA THR A 19 6.14 -6.31 0.83
C THR A 19 6.89 -6.81 -0.41
N LEU A 20 7.19 -8.10 -0.48
CA LEU A 20 7.79 -8.73 -1.67
C LEU A 20 6.89 -8.61 -2.90
N ASP A 21 5.60 -8.83 -2.71
CA ASP A 21 4.61 -8.85 -3.80
C ASP A 21 4.55 -7.54 -4.57
N GLU A 22 4.78 -6.39 -3.90
CA GLU A 22 4.76 -5.08 -4.53
C GLU A 22 5.97 -4.84 -5.43
N PHE A 23 7.15 -5.36 -5.06
CA PHE A 23 8.32 -5.33 -5.93
C PHE A 23 8.15 -6.26 -7.13
N GLU A 24 7.61 -7.45 -6.93
CA GLU A 24 7.30 -8.37 -8.03
C GLU A 24 6.20 -7.82 -8.95
N LEU A 25 5.21 -7.13 -8.39
CA LEU A 25 4.21 -6.42 -9.17
C LEU A 25 4.86 -5.31 -10.00
N ALA A 26 5.74 -4.51 -9.41
CA ALA A 26 6.45 -3.45 -10.12
C ALA A 26 7.34 -4.01 -11.26
N MET A 27 7.95 -5.18 -11.08
CA MET A 27 8.72 -5.85 -12.14
C MET A 27 7.87 -6.17 -13.39
N LYS A 28 6.56 -6.37 -13.21
CA LYS A 28 5.59 -6.62 -14.30
C LYS A 28 4.98 -5.33 -14.87
N ARG A 29 5.34 -4.15 -14.31
CA ARG A 29 4.83 -2.83 -14.66
C ARG A 29 5.98 -1.89 -15.04
N ASP A 30 5.88 -0.62 -14.65
CA ASP A 30 6.87 0.42 -15.02
C ASP A 30 8.11 0.44 -14.10
N LYS A 31 8.27 -0.59 -13.24
CA LYS A 31 9.41 -0.78 -12.34
C LYS A 31 9.66 0.38 -11.38
N ARG A 32 8.59 0.99 -10.89
CA ARG A 32 8.67 2.09 -9.92
C ARG A 32 7.83 1.77 -8.69
N VAL A 33 8.46 1.77 -7.52
CA VAL A 33 7.81 1.62 -6.21
C VAL A 33 7.94 2.91 -5.43
N CYS A 34 6.81 3.42 -4.94
CA CYS A 34 6.76 4.53 -3.98
C CYS A 34 6.36 3.98 -2.61
N SER A 35 7.33 3.92 -1.71
CA SER A 35 7.09 3.54 -0.31
C SER A 35 6.58 4.75 0.47
N VAL A 36 5.37 4.64 1.01
CA VAL A 36 4.72 5.72 1.74
C VAL A 36 4.69 5.42 3.24
N ASP A 37 5.18 6.37 4.02
CA ASP A 37 5.37 6.23 5.46
C ASP A 37 5.22 7.57 6.21
N LYS A 38 5.47 7.57 7.52
CA LYS A 38 5.56 8.78 8.35
C LYS A 38 6.83 8.74 9.23
N ALA A 39 7.96 8.39 8.65
CA ALA A 39 9.23 8.20 9.34
C ALA A 39 9.80 9.47 10.01
N ASN A 40 9.30 10.65 9.64
CA ASN A 40 9.64 11.89 10.33
C ASN A 40 8.98 12.07 11.71
N VAL A 41 8.02 11.18 12.07
CA VAL A 41 7.26 11.26 13.33
C VAL A 41 7.22 9.92 14.04
N LEU A 42 7.11 8.80 13.31
CA LEU A 42 6.87 7.47 13.86
C LEU A 42 8.12 6.59 13.75
N GLU A 43 8.61 6.08 14.87
CA GLU A 43 9.75 5.16 14.90
C GLU A 43 9.47 3.85 14.13
N VAL A 44 8.24 3.34 14.20
CA VAL A 44 7.83 2.16 13.43
C VAL A 44 7.94 2.39 11.92
N SER A 45 7.69 3.61 11.47
CA SER A 45 7.88 3.98 10.06
C SER A 45 9.36 4.09 9.66
N GLN A 46 10.25 4.32 10.60
CA GLN A 46 11.68 4.24 10.35
C GLN A 46 12.11 2.79 10.06
N LEU A 47 11.66 1.83 10.88
CA LEU A 47 11.88 0.40 10.63
C LEU A 47 11.31 -0.04 9.27
N TRP A 48 10.12 0.44 8.93
CA TRP A 48 9.51 0.22 7.62
C TRP A 48 10.44 0.68 6.50
N ARG A 49 10.91 1.93 6.56
CA ARG A 49 11.77 2.53 5.53
C ARG A 49 13.10 1.80 5.39
N ASP A 50 13.73 1.43 6.50
CA ASP A 50 14.98 0.67 6.50
C ASP A 50 14.79 -0.71 5.86
N THR A 51 13.67 -1.38 6.15
CA THR A 51 13.31 -2.67 5.54
C THR A 51 13.08 -2.53 4.04
N MET A 52 12.39 -1.49 3.58
CA MET A 52 12.18 -1.21 2.16
C MET A 52 13.49 -0.95 1.41
N ASN A 53 14.40 -0.19 2.02
CA ASN A 53 15.73 0.06 1.46
C ASN A 53 16.56 -1.22 1.36
N GLU A 54 16.45 -2.13 2.33
CA GLU A 54 17.16 -3.41 2.29
C GLU A 54 16.57 -4.33 1.21
N LEU A 55 15.24 -4.42 1.14
CA LEU A 55 14.54 -5.23 0.15
C LEU A 55 14.83 -4.77 -1.29
N SER A 56 14.93 -3.47 -1.52
CA SER A 56 15.17 -2.90 -2.85
C SER A 56 16.49 -3.35 -3.47
N LYS A 57 17.47 -3.80 -2.66
CA LYS A 57 18.76 -4.32 -3.16
C LYS A 57 18.60 -5.64 -3.92
N ASP A 58 17.53 -6.41 -3.62
CA ASP A 58 17.23 -7.66 -4.33
C ASP A 58 16.54 -7.39 -5.68
N TYR A 59 16.06 -6.15 -5.90
CA TYR A 59 15.35 -5.73 -7.12
C TYR A 59 16.03 -4.51 -7.78
N PRO A 60 17.25 -4.65 -8.31
CA PRO A 60 18.04 -3.53 -8.82
C PRO A 60 17.42 -2.84 -10.05
N GLU A 61 16.47 -3.49 -10.71
CA GLU A 61 15.72 -2.91 -11.84
C GLU A 61 14.55 -2.02 -11.39
N VAL A 62 14.15 -2.10 -10.12
CA VAL A 62 13.03 -1.33 -9.57
C VAL A 62 13.55 -0.04 -8.94
N THR A 63 13.02 1.08 -9.37
CA THR A 63 13.31 2.38 -8.75
C THR A 63 12.45 2.54 -7.51
N LEU A 64 13.06 2.47 -6.33
CA LEU A 64 12.42 2.77 -5.06
C LEU A 64 12.50 4.27 -4.75
N SER A 65 11.38 4.84 -4.37
CA SER A 65 11.28 6.19 -3.81
C SER A 65 10.53 6.16 -2.48
N HIS A 66 10.75 7.17 -1.63
CA HIS A 66 10.03 7.32 -0.37
C HIS A 66 9.24 8.62 -0.34
N MET A 67 8.05 8.58 0.19
CA MET A 67 7.20 9.77 0.35
C MET A 67 6.51 9.74 1.72
N TYR A 68 6.43 10.87 2.39
CA TYR A 68 5.58 10.97 3.57
C TYR A 68 4.11 10.97 3.17
N VAL A 69 3.28 10.35 3.98
CA VAL A 69 1.86 10.10 3.68
C VAL A 69 1.06 11.37 3.39
N ASP A 70 1.33 12.47 4.08
CA ASP A 70 0.71 13.76 3.84
C ASP A 70 1.04 14.32 2.44
N ASN A 71 2.28 14.20 2.03
CA ASN A 71 2.68 14.56 0.67
C ASN A 71 2.09 13.58 -0.36
N ALA A 72 2.06 12.29 -0.08
CA ALA A 72 1.48 11.30 -0.97
C ALA A 72 -0.01 11.58 -1.24
N ALA A 73 -0.78 11.95 -0.21
CA ALA A 73 -2.17 12.36 -0.37
C ALA A 73 -2.35 13.55 -1.30
N MET A 74 -1.52 14.59 -1.17
CA MET A 74 -1.52 15.75 -2.07
C MET A 74 -1.14 15.37 -3.51
N GLN A 75 -0.12 14.53 -3.66
CA GLN A 75 0.38 14.14 -4.98
C GLN A 75 -0.57 13.20 -5.72
N LEU A 76 -1.32 12.35 -5.01
CA LEU A 76 -2.38 11.53 -5.60
C LEU A 76 -3.45 12.38 -6.29
N VAL A 77 -3.85 13.48 -5.67
CA VAL A 77 -4.83 14.42 -6.27
C VAL A 77 -4.21 15.25 -7.39
N ARG A 78 -2.98 15.74 -7.18
CA ARG A 78 -2.31 16.65 -8.12
C ARG A 78 -1.84 15.97 -9.39
N ASN A 79 -1.20 14.80 -9.26
CA ASN A 79 -0.57 14.08 -10.36
C ASN A 79 -0.55 12.57 -10.10
N PRO A 80 -1.72 11.89 -10.17
CA PRO A 80 -1.81 10.45 -9.88
C PRO A 80 -0.95 9.60 -10.81
N LYS A 81 -0.71 10.03 -12.04
CA LYS A 81 0.06 9.29 -13.04
C LYS A 81 1.56 9.18 -12.74
N GLN A 82 2.06 9.92 -11.76
CA GLN A 82 3.46 9.75 -11.33
C GLN A 82 3.71 8.42 -10.60
N PHE A 83 2.67 7.84 -10.02
CA PHE A 83 2.75 6.58 -9.31
C PHE A 83 2.56 5.39 -10.25
N ASP A 84 3.30 4.32 -10.00
CA ASP A 84 3.12 3.01 -10.64
C ASP A 84 2.64 1.99 -9.60
N VAL A 85 3.45 1.71 -8.59
CA VAL A 85 3.09 0.92 -7.42
C VAL A 85 3.32 1.77 -6.17
N ILE A 86 2.31 1.86 -5.31
CA ILE A 86 2.44 2.45 -3.97
C ILE A 86 2.38 1.32 -2.95
N VAL A 87 3.37 1.27 -2.07
CA VAL A 87 3.40 0.35 -0.94
C VAL A 87 3.36 1.14 0.37
N THR A 88 2.52 0.71 1.29
CA THR A 88 2.34 1.39 2.57
C THR A 88 1.71 0.47 3.61
N GLY A 89 1.77 0.86 4.89
CA GLY A 89 1.05 0.18 5.97
C GLY A 89 -0.47 0.35 5.86
N ASN A 90 -1.20 -0.53 6.54
CA ASN A 90 -2.66 -0.64 6.43
C ASN A 90 -3.41 0.70 6.61
N ILE A 91 -3.13 1.44 7.70
CA ILE A 91 -3.84 2.70 8.00
C ILE A 91 -3.65 3.74 6.88
N PHE A 92 -2.43 3.90 6.41
CA PHE A 92 -2.15 4.87 5.35
C PHE A 92 -2.68 4.39 3.99
N GLY A 93 -2.63 3.07 3.75
CA GLY A 93 -3.18 2.45 2.55
C GLY A 93 -4.68 2.67 2.42
N ASP A 94 -5.40 2.47 3.52
CA ASP A 94 -6.84 2.68 3.60
C ASP A 94 -7.23 4.12 3.25
N ILE A 95 -6.56 5.10 3.89
CA ILE A 95 -6.81 6.53 3.62
C ILE A 95 -6.44 6.92 2.19
N LEU A 96 -5.31 6.43 1.69
CA LEU A 96 -4.82 6.80 0.36
C LEU A 96 -5.64 6.14 -0.75
N SER A 97 -6.11 4.91 -0.58
CA SER A 97 -6.97 4.24 -1.55
C SER A 97 -8.31 4.92 -1.68
N ASP A 98 -8.92 5.35 -0.56
CA ASP A 98 -10.15 6.13 -0.57
C ASP A 98 -9.95 7.48 -1.26
N THR A 99 -8.84 8.16 -1.00
CA THR A 99 -8.48 9.40 -1.71
C THR A 99 -8.32 9.15 -3.20
N ALA A 100 -7.66 8.06 -3.60
CA ALA A 100 -7.47 7.69 -5.00
C ALA A 100 -8.79 7.36 -5.70
N SER A 101 -9.76 6.77 -4.99
CA SER A 101 -11.09 6.47 -5.53
C SER A 101 -11.81 7.72 -6.03
N MET A 102 -11.64 8.82 -5.34
CA MET A 102 -12.24 10.10 -5.72
C MET A 102 -11.60 10.70 -6.98
N VAL A 103 -10.35 10.39 -7.25
CA VAL A 103 -9.70 10.77 -8.51
C VAL A 103 -10.29 10.01 -9.70
N VAL A 104 -10.71 8.76 -9.49
CA VAL A 104 -11.43 7.95 -10.49
C VAL A 104 -12.91 8.35 -10.58
N GLY A 105 -13.46 8.90 -9.52
CA GLY A 105 -14.83 9.44 -9.48
C GLY A 105 -15.83 8.61 -8.69
N SER A 106 -15.49 7.40 -8.24
CA SER A 106 -16.35 6.57 -7.42
C SER A 106 -15.57 5.52 -6.66
N ILE A 107 -15.89 5.32 -5.39
CA ILE A 107 -15.35 4.25 -4.56
C ILE A 107 -15.74 2.86 -5.10
N GLY A 108 -16.92 2.73 -5.72
CA GLY A 108 -17.41 1.47 -6.30
C GLY A 108 -16.63 1.01 -7.54
N LEU A 109 -15.76 1.86 -8.10
CA LEU A 109 -14.91 1.51 -9.24
C LEU A 109 -13.54 0.93 -8.84
N LEU A 110 -13.22 0.89 -7.56
CA LEU A 110 -11.95 0.32 -7.08
C LEU A 110 -12.06 -1.19 -6.88
N PRO A 111 -11.21 -1.99 -7.52
CA PRO A 111 -11.08 -3.39 -7.17
C PRO A 111 -10.27 -3.55 -5.88
N SER A 112 -10.63 -4.52 -5.06
CA SER A 112 -9.84 -4.99 -3.94
C SER A 112 -9.49 -6.46 -4.10
N ALA A 113 -8.26 -6.82 -3.76
CA ALA A 113 -7.81 -8.20 -3.78
C ALA A 113 -6.86 -8.46 -2.61
N SER A 114 -7.14 -9.55 -1.87
CA SER A 114 -6.20 -10.14 -0.92
C SER A 114 -5.54 -11.33 -1.61
N THR A 115 -4.28 -11.18 -1.97
CA THR A 115 -3.53 -12.18 -2.73
C THR A 115 -2.70 -13.06 -1.81
N GLY A 116 -2.63 -14.34 -2.11
CA GLY A 116 -1.76 -15.32 -1.48
C GLY A 116 -1.15 -16.25 -2.54
N ASP A 117 -0.23 -17.12 -2.12
CA ASP A 117 0.56 -17.96 -3.04
C ASP A 117 -0.26 -18.82 -4.02
N LYS A 118 -1.45 -19.25 -3.63
CA LYS A 118 -2.28 -20.19 -4.41
C LYS A 118 -3.68 -19.71 -4.68
N THR A 119 -4.18 -18.79 -3.89
CA THR A 119 -5.56 -18.30 -3.93
C THR A 119 -5.61 -16.82 -3.68
N ALA A 120 -6.60 -16.15 -4.26
CA ALA A 120 -6.88 -14.74 -4.00
C ALA A 120 -8.37 -14.56 -3.65
N ILE A 121 -8.65 -13.58 -2.81
CA ILE A 121 -10.01 -13.14 -2.50
C ILE A 121 -10.20 -11.78 -3.15
N TYR A 122 -11.28 -11.64 -3.89
CA TYR A 122 -11.68 -10.38 -4.52
C TYR A 122 -12.97 -9.89 -3.88
N GLU A 123 -13.00 -8.65 -3.50
CA GLU A 123 -14.15 -8.06 -2.83
C GLU A 123 -14.34 -6.58 -3.22
N PRO A 124 -15.58 -6.05 -3.12
CA PRO A 124 -15.79 -4.62 -3.21
C PRO A 124 -15.18 -3.94 -1.97
N ILE A 125 -14.63 -2.74 -2.13
CA ILE A 125 -14.01 -2.01 -1.02
C ILE A 125 -15.03 -1.24 -0.17
N HIS A 126 -16.25 -1.00 -0.70
CA HIS A 126 -17.28 -0.23 -0.01
C HIS A 126 -18.03 -1.07 1.02
N GLY A 127 -18.66 -0.40 1.99
CA GLY A 127 -19.52 -1.02 3.00
C GLY A 127 -20.81 -1.60 2.44
N SER A 128 -21.57 -2.27 3.29
CA SER A 128 -22.80 -2.99 2.93
C SER A 128 -24.03 -2.09 2.69
N ALA A 129 -23.98 -0.79 3.04
CA ALA A 129 -25.05 0.19 2.88
C ALA A 129 -26.45 -0.35 3.28
N PRO A 130 -26.66 -0.74 4.54
CA PRO A 130 -27.88 -1.42 4.99
C PRO A 130 -29.14 -0.56 4.83
N ASP A 131 -28.98 0.75 4.77
CA ASP A 131 -30.05 1.74 4.56
C ASP A 131 -30.71 1.65 3.19
N ILE A 132 -30.04 1.12 2.20
CA ILE A 132 -30.56 0.92 0.84
C ILE A 132 -30.77 -0.55 0.48
N ALA A 133 -30.63 -1.45 1.47
CA ALA A 133 -30.81 -2.88 1.24
C ALA A 133 -32.20 -3.19 0.73
N GLY A 134 -32.32 -3.97 -0.35
CA GLY A 134 -33.58 -4.35 -0.97
C GLY A 134 -34.25 -3.28 -1.85
N MET A 135 -33.69 -2.08 -1.96
CA MET A 135 -34.25 -1.01 -2.81
C MET A 135 -33.96 -1.18 -4.30
N GLY A 136 -32.97 -2.02 -4.67
CA GLY A 136 -32.57 -2.25 -6.05
C GLY A 136 -31.96 -1.02 -6.74
N ILE A 137 -31.38 -0.09 -5.96
CA ILE A 137 -30.80 1.17 -6.46
C ILE A 137 -29.28 1.15 -6.46
N ALA A 138 -28.65 0.17 -5.82
CA ALA A 138 -27.20 0.03 -5.84
C ALA A 138 -26.74 -0.44 -7.23
N ASN A 139 -25.67 0.18 -7.71
CA ASN A 139 -24.93 -0.26 -8.90
C ASN A 139 -23.53 -0.65 -8.45
N PRO A 140 -23.26 -1.95 -8.24
CA PRO A 140 -21.97 -2.44 -7.73
C PRO A 140 -20.83 -2.27 -8.74
#